data_b20b7bbc2fa2e23256629c9d4c43b097
#
_entry.id   b20b7bbc2fa2e23256629c9d4c43b097
#
_cell.length_a   1.000
_cell.length_b   1.000
_cell.length_c   1.000
_cell.angle_alpha   90.00
_cell.angle_beta   90.00
_cell.angle_gamma   90.00
#
_symmetry.space_group_name_H-M   'P 1'
#
loop_
_entity.id
_entity.type
_entity.pdbx_description
1 polymer ?
#
loop_
_entity_poly.entity_id
_entity_poly.type
_entity_poly.pdbx_seq_one_letter_code
_entity_poly.pdbx_strand_id
1 'polypeptide(L)'
;VGSEMCIRDRHQAVQALRRGESSLAVAGGINLILAPGTQLAFADLETVLSSDGYIKAFSNDADGISRSDGAGLVLLKRLQDAEADGDHIYAVIKGSAVNQDGRSNGITAPNPDAQMEVLADAYQDANIAPQDVDYVEAHGTGTILGDPIEALALGKVLGYGRDAEKPLLLGSCKTNFGHMESAAGSASLIKLALAMDKGVIPPMLH
;
A
#
# COMPACT_ATOMS: atom_id res chain seq x y z
N VAL A 1 -5.48 -7.76 -5.30
CA VAL A 1 -4.50 -8.24 -4.38
C VAL A 1 -5.00 -8.02 -2.98
N GLY A 2 -5.78 -8.86 -2.42
CA GLY A 2 -6.69 -8.38 -1.45
C GLY A 2 -6.81 -9.13 -0.15
N SER A 3 -5.78 -9.78 0.35
CA SER A 3 -5.81 -10.29 1.72
C SER A 3 -5.53 -9.23 2.79
N GLU A 4 -5.24 -8.00 2.37
CA GLU A 4 -4.87 -6.91 3.26
C GLU A 4 -6.12 -6.24 3.85
N MET A 5 -6.70 -6.88 4.86
CA MET A 5 -7.88 -6.38 5.56
C MET A 5 -7.70 -4.96 6.10
N CYS A 6 -6.48 -4.60 6.51
CA CYS A 6 -6.18 -3.27 7.02
C CYS A 6 -6.39 -2.11 6.02
N ILE A 7 -6.35 -2.35 4.70
CA ILE A 7 -6.65 -1.33 3.69
C ILE A 7 -8.13 -0.99 3.72
N ARG A 8 -8.99 -2.00 3.68
CA ARG A 8 -10.44 -1.82 3.75
C ARG A 8 -10.87 -1.22 5.09
N ASP A 9 -10.28 -1.69 6.19
CA ASP A 9 -10.61 -1.21 7.53
C ASP A 9 -10.27 0.27 7.68
N ARG A 10 -9.13 0.74 7.12
CA ARG A 10 -8.80 2.17 7.06
C ARG A 10 -9.79 2.97 6.24
N HIS A 11 -10.17 2.48 5.07
CA HIS A 11 -11.18 3.15 4.25
C HIS A 11 -12.49 3.29 5.04
N GLN A 12 -12.97 2.23 5.70
CA GLN A 12 -14.18 2.29 6.51
C GLN A 12 -14.05 3.25 7.69
N ALA A 13 -12.88 3.28 8.37
CA ALA A 13 -12.63 4.22 9.45
C ALA A 13 -12.65 5.69 8.97
N VAL A 14 -12.04 5.98 7.81
CA VAL A 14 -12.11 7.30 7.18
C VAL A 14 -13.55 7.68 6.85
N GLN A 15 -14.33 6.77 6.28
CA GLN A 15 -15.73 7.03 5.94
C GLN A 15 -16.60 7.25 7.20
N ALA A 16 -16.40 6.47 8.26
CA ALA A 16 -17.10 6.65 9.54
C ALA A 16 -16.82 8.04 10.16
N LEU A 17 -15.55 8.47 10.15
CA LEU A 17 -15.16 9.80 10.62
C LEU A 17 -15.78 10.92 9.77
N ARG A 18 -15.76 10.79 8.42
CA ARG A 18 -16.33 11.77 7.50
C ARG A 18 -17.85 11.92 7.66
N ARG A 19 -18.56 10.81 7.93
CA ARG A 19 -20.01 10.80 8.17
C ARG A 19 -20.40 11.21 9.60
N GLY A 20 -19.42 11.44 10.48
CA GLY A 20 -19.67 11.79 11.88
C GLY A 20 -20.19 10.62 12.75
N GLU A 21 -20.05 9.38 12.29
CA GLU A 21 -20.42 8.17 13.03
C GLU A 21 -19.49 7.93 14.23
N SER A 22 -18.25 8.43 14.14
CA SER A 22 -17.29 8.43 15.23
C SER A 22 -16.48 9.73 15.23
N SER A 23 -15.90 10.09 16.39
CA SER A 23 -15.00 11.24 16.52
C SER A 23 -13.54 10.85 16.44
N LEU A 24 -13.23 9.58 16.70
CA LEU A 24 -11.89 9.01 16.73
C LEU A 24 -11.98 7.56 16.23
N ALA A 25 -10.98 7.11 15.48
CA ALA A 25 -10.91 5.74 15.01
C ALA A 25 -9.47 5.20 15.09
N VAL A 26 -9.34 3.93 15.45
CA VAL A 26 -8.08 3.19 15.37
C VAL A 26 -8.23 2.18 14.24
N ALA A 27 -7.29 2.18 13.30
CA ALA A 27 -7.27 1.23 12.20
C ALA A 27 -5.88 0.65 12.01
N GLY A 28 -5.82 -0.60 11.60
CA GLY A 28 -4.54 -1.26 11.33
C GLY A 28 -4.65 -2.76 11.23
N GLY A 29 -3.51 -3.43 11.31
CA GLY A 29 -3.44 -4.88 11.19
C GLY A 29 -2.26 -5.47 11.96
N ILE A 30 -2.36 -6.76 12.18
CA ILE A 30 -1.31 -7.58 12.78
C ILE A 30 -1.15 -8.86 11.95
N ASN A 31 0.07 -9.28 11.76
CA ASN A 31 0.41 -10.56 11.16
C ASN A 31 1.41 -11.30 12.03
N LEU A 32 1.11 -12.55 12.37
CA LEU A 32 1.98 -13.42 13.16
C LEU A 32 2.10 -14.79 12.49
N ILE A 33 3.32 -15.19 12.18
CA ILE A 33 3.65 -16.49 11.59
C ILE A 33 3.95 -17.46 12.74
N LEU A 34 2.88 -18.05 13.31
CA LEU A 34 2.98 -18.88 14.51
C LEU A 34 3.28 -20.36 14.22
N ALA A 35 3.14 -20.78 12.97
CA ALA A 35 3.33 -22.18 12.60
C ALA A 35 3.87 -22.30 11.16
N PRO A 36 4.66 -23.34 10.85
CA PRO A 36 5.26 -23.51 9.54
C PRO A 36 4.28 -23.90 8.43
N GLY A 37 3.08 -24.35 8.76
CA GLY A 37 2.13 -24.92 7.78
C GLY A 37 1.80 -23.97 6.64
N THR A 38 1.51 -22.70 6.92
CA THR A 38 1.22 -21.72 5.87
C THR A 38 2.47 -21.41 5.03
N GLN A 39 3.64 -21.37 5.65
CA GLN A 39 4.91 -21.18 4.93
C GLN A 39 5.18 -22.33 3.96
N LEU A 40 4.94 -23.57 4.40
CA LEU A 40 5.07 -24.76 3.55
C LEU A 40 4.06 -24.74 2.40
N ALA A 41 2.81 -24.35 2.67
CA ALA A 41 1.79 -24.21 1.62
C ALA A 41 2.15 -23.16 0.56
N PHE A 42 2.79 -22.06 0.94
CA PHE A 42 3.31 -21.10 -0.03
C PHE A 42 4.55 -21.59 -0.77
N ALA A 43 5.39 -22.40 -0.13
CA ALA A 43 6.56 -23.00 -0.78
C ALA A 43 6.17 -24.04 -1.85
N ASP A 44 5.02 -24.68 -1.70
CA ASP A 44 4.46 -25.61 -2.70
C ASP A 44 3.90 -24.86 -3.95
N LEU A 45 3.69 -23.56 -3.85
CA LEU A 45 3.28 -22.72 -4.97
C LEU A 45 4.55 -22.15 -5.63
N GLU A 46 4.85 -22.65 -6.82
CA GLU A 46 6.00 -22.14 -7.60
C GLU A 46 5.94 -20.63 -7.75
N THR A 47 7.09 -19.96 -7.59
CA THR A 47 7.27 -18.51 -7.80
C THR A 47 6.55 -17.56 -6.82
N VAL A 48 6.08 -18.05 -5.68
CA VAL A 48 5.46 -17.17 -4.67
C VAL A 48 6.47 -16.66 -3.66
N LEU A 49 7.37 -17.54 -3.17
CA LEU A 49 8.39 -17.14 -2.19
C LEU A 49 9.71 -16.80 -2.87
N SER A 50 10.37 -15.74 -2.38
CA SER A 50 11.73 -15.38 -2.80
C SER A 50 12.71 -16.48 -2.42
N SER A 51 13.66 -16.75 -3.31
CA SER A 51 14.67 -17.82 -3.16
C SER A 51 15.70 -17.52 -2.08
N ASP A 52 15.96 -16.24 -1.80
CA ASP A 52 17.00 -15.76 -0.86
C ASP A 52 16.41 -15.06 0.38
N GLY A 53 15.09 -14.96 0.45
CA GLY A 53 14.37 -14.33 1.57
C GLY A 53 14.31 -12.80 1.50
N TYR A 54 14.73 -12.17 0.41
CA TYR A 54 14.62 -10.73 0.20
C TYR A 54 13.55 -10.39 -0.83
N ILE A 55 12.81 -9.31 -0.59
CA ILE A 55 11.87 -8.77 -1.57
C ILE A 55 12.61 -7.76 -2.45
N LYS A 56 12.70 -8.08 -3.74
CA LYS A 56 13.37 -7.27 -4.78
C LYS A 56 12.32 -6.55 -5.61
N ALA A 57 11.60 -5.60 -4.97
CA ALA A 57 10.47 -4.90 -5.59
C ALA A 57 10.90 -4.14 -6.84
N PHE A 58 10.18 -4.34 -7.94
CA PHE A 58 10.40 -3.72 -9.26
C PHE A 58 11.78 -3.98 -9.89
N SER A 59 12.51 -4.98 -9.38
CA SER A 59 13.79 -5.42 -9.92
C SER A 59 13.62 -6.49 -11.00
N ASN A 60 14.59 -6.59 -11.92
CA ASN A 60 14.68 -7.74 -12.84
C ASN A 60 14.96 -9.06 -12.11
N ASP A 61 15.51 -9.00 -10.90
CA ASP A 61 15.80 -10.16 -10.06
C ASP A 61 14.62 -10.54 -9.14
N ALA A 62 13.46 -9.89 -9.31
CA ALA A 62 12.25 -10.20 -8.56
C ALA A 62 11.83 -11.66 -8.77
N ASP A 63 11.73 -12.42 -7.69
CA ASP A 63 11.48 -13.86 -7.72
C ASP A 63 10.44 -14.32 -6.67
N GLY A 64 9.82 -13.38 -5.94
CA GLY A 64 8.76 -13.69 -4.98
C GLY A 64 8.79 -12.85 -3.71
N ILE A 65 7.91 -13.21 -2.78
CA ILE A 65 7.76 -12.52 -1.49
C ILE A 65 8.63 -13.17 -0.40
N SER A 66 8.96 -12.36 0.61
CA SER A 66 9.42 -12.84 1.91
C SER A 66 8.36 -12.48 2.95
N ARG A 67 7.77 -13.48 3.60
CA ARG A 67 6.75 -13.25 4.63
C ARG A 67 7.38 -12.76 5.92
N SER A 68 6.69 -11.90 6.66
CA SER A 68 7.19 -11.38 7.93
C SER A 68 6.08 -11.17 8.96
N ASP A 69 6.47 -11.20 10.22
CA ASP A 69 5.64 -10.73 11.33
C ASP A 69 5.61 -9.22 11.39
N GLY A 70 4.54 -8.67 11.90
CA GLY A 70 4.45 -7.26 12.17
C GLY A 70 3.08 -6.82 12.62
N ALA A 71 3.04 -5.62 13.18
CA ALA A 71 1.81 -4.95 13.58
C ALA A 71 1.95 -3.46 13.32
N GLY A 72 0.86 -2.83 12.87
CA GLY A 72 0.80 -1.39 12.69
C GLY A 72 -0.61 -0.88 12.96
N LEU A 73 -0.72 0.15 13.78
CA LEU A 73 -1.97 0.81 14.09
C LEU A 73 -1.81 2.31 13.87
N VAL A 74 -2.84 2.94 13.31
CA VAL A 74 -2.92 4.39 13.15
C VAL A 74 -4.15 4.92 13.86
N LEU A 75 -3.99 6.07 14.50
CA LEU A 75 -5.07 6.82 15.09
C LEU A 75 -5.54 7.85 14.07
N LEU A 76 -6.83 7.85 13.77
CA LEU A 76 -7.46 8.73 12.79
C LEU A 76 -8.46 9.66 13.47
N LYS A 77 -8.45 10.92 13.08
CA LYS A 77 -9.36 11.96 13.57
C LYS A 77 -9.67 12.93 12.43
N ARG A 78 -10.82 13.58 12.45
CA ARG A 78 -11.08 14.65 11.47
C ARG A 78 -10.06 15.78 11.67
N LEU A 79 -9.55 16.33 10.56
CA LEU A 79 -8.53 17.38 10.58
C LEU A 79 -8.95 18.55 11.47
N GLN A 80 -10.17 19.03 11.29
CA GLN A 80 -10.72 20.15 12.05
C GLN A 80 -10.74 19.89 13.57
N ASP A 81 -11.06 18.65 13.98
CA ASP A 81 -11.08 18.28 15.40
C ASP A 81 -9.65 18.14 15.96
N ALA A 82 -8.73 17.59 15.16
CA ALA A 82 -7.32 17.46 15.54
C ALA A 82 -6.65 18.82 15.71
N GLU A 83 -6.93 19.78 14.83
CA GLU A 83 -6.44 21.16 14.94
C GLU A 83 -7.03 21.87 16.17
N ALA A 84 -8.33 21.69 16.44
CA ALA A 84 -9.00 22.29 17.60
C ALA A 84 -8.46 21.75 18.93
N ASP A 85 -8.10 20.46 18.97
CA ASP A 85 -7.55 19.79 20.17
C ASP A 85 -6.03 19.96 20.31
N GLY A 86 -5.35 20.56 19.30
CA GLY A 86 -3.90 20.75 19.29
C GLY A 86 -3.11 19.47 19.12
N ASP A 87 -3.69 18.46 18.47
CA ASP A 87 -3.03 17.18 18.22
C ASP A 87 -1.85 17.32 17.25
N HIS A 88 -0.82 16.49 17.41
CA HIS A 88 0.23 16.37 16.42
C HIS A 88 -0.28 15.61 15.18
N ILE A 89 -0.20 16.25 14.01
CA ILE A 89 -0.70 15.71 12.75
C ILE A 89 0.48 15.31 11.87
N TYR A 90 0.70 14.00 11.70
CA TYR A 90 1.75 13.47 10.83
C TYR A 90 1.42 13.64 9.34
N ALA A 91 0.17 13.42 8.96
CA ALA A 91 -0.29 13.50 7.59
C ALA A 91 -1.82 13.64 7.52
N VAL A 92 -2.33 14.07 6.38
CA VAL A 92 -3.78 14.19 6.12
C VAL A 92 -4.17 13.23 5.01
N ILE A 93 -5.12 12.32 5.27
CA ILE A 93 -5.72 11.45 4.27
C ILE A 93 -6.74 12.26 3.48
N LYS A 94 -6.40 12.63 2.26
CA LYS A 94 -7.24 13.44 1.37
C LYS A 94 -8.37 12.63 0.74
N GLY A 95 -8.09 11.38 0.35
CA GLY A 95 -9.05 10.50 -0.27
C GLY A 95 -8.69 9.04 -0.10
N SER A 96 -9.65 8.17 -0.39
CA SER A 96 -9.45 6.72 -0.34
C SER A 96 -10.49 5.99 -1.18
N ALA A 97 -10.09 4.91 -1.84
CA ALA A 97 -10.98 4.02 -2.56
C ALA A 97 -10.63 2.56 -2.29
N VAL A 98 -11.61 1.70 -2.45
CA VAL A 98 -11.45 0.24 -2.45
C VAL A 98 -12.34 -0.35 -3.52
N ASN A 99 -11.85 -1.39 -4.21
CA ASN A 99 -12.63 -2.16 -5.16
C ASN A 99 -12.30 -3.65 -5.05
N GLN A 100 -12.72 -4.42 -6.02
CA GLN A 100 -12.44 -5.86 -6.14
C GLN A 100 -11.86 -6.12 -7.53
N ASP A 101 -10.91 -7.05 -7.64
CA ASP A 101 -10.31 -7.44 -8.93
C ASP A 101 -11.35 -8.06 -9.90
N GLY A 102 -12.47 -8.56 -9.37
CA GLY A 102 -13.48 -9.20 -10.19
C GLY A 102 -12.93 -10.43 -10.92
N ARG A 103 -13.21 -10.54 -12.23
CA ARG A 103 -12.69 -11.64 -13.05
C ARG A 103 -11.23 -11.39 -13.41
N SER A 104 -10.35 -12.30 -13.02
CA SER A 104 -8.91 -12.29 -13.35
C SER A 104 -8.49 -13.61 -14.01
N ASN A 105 -7.25 -13.68 -14.48
CA ASN A 105 -6.69 -14.87 -15.14
C ASN A 105 -6.24 -15.98 -14.15
N GLY A 106 -6.63 -15.89 -12.90
CA GLY A 106 -6.31 -16.83 -11.84
C GLY A 106 -6.38 -16.18 -10.46
N ILE A 107 -6.47 -16.99 -9.41
CA ILE A 107 -6.64 -16.49 -8.03
C ILE A 107 -5.47 -15.61 -7.55
N THR A 108 -4.28 -15.84 -8.11
CA THR A 108 -3.06 -15.08 -7.78
C THR A 108 -2.73 -13.97 -8.78
N ALA A 109 -3.48 -13.88 -9.89
CA ALA A 109 -3.22 -12.90 -10.94
C ALA A 109 -3.97 -11.58 -10.66
N PRO A 110 -3.26 -10.44 -10.49
CA PRO A 110 -3.90 -9.16 -10.33
C PRO A 110 -4.64 -8.73 -11.61
N ASN A 111 -5.69 -7.93 -11.44
CA ASN A 111 -6.42 -7.31 -12.56
C ASN A 111 -5.90 -5.88 -12.79
N PRO A 112 -5.19 -5.60 -13.89
CA PRO A 112 -4.65 -4.26 -14.16
C PRO A 112 -5.73 -3.19 -14.31
N ASP A 113 -6.89 -3.53 -14.88
CA ASP A 113 -7.99 -2.57 -15.05
C ASP A 113 -8.59 -2.18 -13.70
N ALA A 114 -8.82 -3.15 -12.80
CA ALA A 114 -9.27 -2.86 -11.45
C ALA A 114 -8.27 -2.03 -10.65
N GLN A 115 -6.96 -2.25 -10.85
CA GLN A 115 -5.93 -1.40 -10.23
C GLN A 115 -5.97 0.03 -10.77
N MET A 116 -6.16 0.23 -12.06
CA MET A 116 -6.30 1.57 -12.64
C MET A 116 -7.57 2.27 -12.14
N GLU A 117 -8.68 1.57 -12.06
CA GLU A 117 -9.94 2.10 -11.55
C GLU A 117 -9.83 2.56 -10.09
N VAL A 118 -9.30 1.71 -9.18
CA VAL A 118 -9.17 2.09 -7.76
C VAL A 118 -8.23 3.28 -7.55
N LEU A 119 -7.17 3.39 -8.36
CA LEU A 119 -6.29 4.55 -8.35
C LEU A 119 -7.06 5.82 -8.77
N ALA A 120 -7.77 5.77 -9.91
CA ALA A 120 -8.55 6.89 -10.40
C ALA A 120 -9.61 7.34 -9.38
N ASP A 121 -10.35 6.40 -8.81
CA ASP A 121 -11.36 6.67 -7.79
C ASP A 121 -10.76 7.32 -6.53
N ALA A 122 -9.60 6.84 -6.06
CA ALA A 122 -8.94 7.40 -4.88
C ALA A 122 -8.49 8.84 -5.10
N TYR A 123 -7.93 9.16 -6.27
CA TYR A 123 -7.52 10.53 -6.61
C TYR A 123 -8.71 11.44 -6.89
N GLN A 124 -9.80 10.92 -7.45
CA GLN A 124 -11.05 11.64 -7.59
C GLN A 124 -11.64 11.98 -6.20
N ASP A 125 -11.71 11.02 -5.27
CA ASP A 125 -12.17 11.26 -3.89
C ASP A 125 -11.28 12.28 -3.16
N ALA A 126 -9.97 12.27 -3.44
CA ALA A 126 -9.01 13.21 -2.88
C ALA A 126 -9.09 14.61 -3.51
N ASN A 127 -9.70 14.75 -4.69
CA ASN A 127 -9.66 15.95 -5.53
C ASN A 127 -8.20 16.42 -5.80
N ILE A 128 -7.33 15.46 -6.15
CA ILE A 128 -5.92 15.69 -6.47
C ILE A 128 -5.67 15.27 -7.91
N ALA A 129 -4.98 16.11 -8.67
CA ALA A 129 -4.59 15.77 -10.02
C ALA A 129 -3.44 14.72 -9.99
N PRO A 130 -3.45 13.72 -10.89
CA PRO A 130 -2.40 12.70 -10.94
C PRO A 130 -0.97 13.27 -11.04
N GLN A 131 -0.81 14.41 -11.69
CA GLN A 131 0.48 15.10 -11.87
C GLN A 131 1.04 15.71 -10.58
N ASP A 132 0.19 15.92 -9.56
CA ASP A 132 0.57 16.49 -8.26
C ASP A 132 1.08 15.43 -7.28
N VAL A 133 1.13 14.16 -7.71
CA VAL A 133 1.64 13.06 -6.89
C VAL A 133 3.15 12.94 -7.06
N ASP A 134 3.91 13.13 -6.01
CA ASP A 134 5.38 13.06 -6.04
C ASP A 134 5.92 11.65 -5.76
N TYR A 135 5.26 10.90 -4.87
CA TYR A 135 5.71 9.58 -4.43
C TYR A 135 4.55 8.61 -4.24
N VAL A 136 4.77 7.36 -4.61
CA VAL A 136 3.88 6.24 -4.34
C VAL A 136 4.60 5.19 -3.49
N GLU A 137 4.04 4.89 -2.35
CA GLU A 137 4.37 3.69 -1.59
C GLU A 137 3.54 2.54 -2.14
N ALA A 138 4.15 1.72 -2.98
CA ALA A 138 3.50 0.69 -3.76
C ALA A 138 3.23 -0.60 -2.96
N HIS A 139 2.45 -1.48 -3.57
CA HIS A 139 2.35 -2.86 -3.11
C HIS A 139 3.71 -3.56 -3.23
N GLY A 140 4.36 -3.52 -4.41
CA GLY A 140 5.76 -3.83 -4.61
C GLY A 140 6.24 -5.09 -3.89
N THR A 141 5.68 -6.24 -4.25
CA THR A 141 5.92 -7.51 -3.56
C THR A 141 7.14 -8.28 -4.07
N GLY A 142 7.79 -7.80 -5.12
CA GLY A 142 8.90 -8.50 -5.74
C GLY A 142 8.47 -9.74 -6.53
N THR A 143 7.24 -9.78 -7.01
CA THR A 143 6.73 -10.91 -7.79
C THR A 143 6.85 -10.64 -9.29
N ILE A 144 7.23 -11.68 -10.05
CA ILE A 144 7.44 -11.60 -11.52
C ILE A 144 6.21 -11.08 -12.25
N LEU A 145 5.01 -11.42 -11.78
CA LEU A 145 3.76 -11.02 -12.42
C LEU A 145 3.17 -9.73 -11.83
N GLY A 146 3.21 -9.57 -10.49
CA GLY A 146 2.53 -8.50 -9.79
C GLY A 146 3.16 -7.13 -10.02
N ASP A 147 4.48 -7.05 -9.89
CA ASP A 147 5.20 -5.79 -10.00
C ASP A 147 5.06 -5.11 -11.37
N PRO A 148 5.17 -5.83 -12.51
CA PRO A 148 4.95 -5.22 -13.83
C PRO A 148 3.51 -4.73 -14.03
N ILE A 149 2.51 -5.47 -13.52
CA ILE A 149 1.10 -5.08 -13.61
C ILE A 149 0.85 -3.80 -12.80
N GLU A 150 1.37 -3.74 -11.58
CA GLU A 150 1.26 -2.55 -10.73
C GLU A 150 1.99 -1.35 -11.34
N ALA A 151 3.22 -1.53 -11.81
CA ALA A 151 3.99 -0.47 -12.46
C ALA A 151 3.28 0.06 -13.71
N LEU A 152 2.66 -0.82 -14.51
CA LEU A 152 1.86 -0.42 -15.67
C LEU A 152 0.62 0.39 -15.27
N ALA A 153 -0.11 -0.03 -14.25
CA ALA A 153 -1.30 0.67 -13.77
C ALA A 153 -0.93 2.07 -13.23
N LEU A 154 0.10 2.15 -12.40
CA LEU A 154 0.64 3.42 -11.90
C LEU A 154 1.11 4.33 -13.04
N GLY A 155 1.86 3.78 -14.01
CA GLY A 155 2.34 4.53 -15.16
C GLY A 155 1.21 5.10 -16.02
N LYS A 156 0.14 4.33 -16.24
CA LYS A 156 -1.03 4.80 -17.02
C LYS A 156 -1.85 5.86 -16.30
N VAL A 157 -2.05 5.73 -14.98
CA VAL A 157 -2.90 6.65 -14.22
C VAL A 157 -2.12 7.88 -13.77
N LEU A 158 -0.89 7.71 -13.30
CA LEU A 158 -0.11 8.77 -12.66
C LEU A 158 1.04 9.29 -13.55
N GLY A 159 1.48 8.53 -14.54
CA GLY A 159 2.62 8.87 -15.39
C GLY A 159 2.27 9.73 -16.59
N TYR A 160 1.01 9.72 -17.04
CA TYR A 160 0.62 10.43 -18.25
C TYR A 160 0.68 11.97 -18.07
N GLY A 161 1.33 12.64 -19.02
CA GLY A 161 1.41 14.11 -19.03
C GLY A 161 2.33 14.72 -17.98
N ARG A 162 3.19 13.93 -17.32
CA ARG A 162 4.17 14.45 -16.36
C ARG A 162 5.34 15.14 -17.04
N ASP A 163 5.87 16.13 -16.36
CA ASP A 163 7.14 16.76 -16.72
C ASP A 163 8.28 15.76 -16.47
N ALA A 164 9.19 15.62 -17.43
CA ALA A 164 10.37 14.76 -17.31
C ALA A 164 11.28 15.14 -16.12
N GLU A 165 11.30 16.43 -15.77
CA GLU A 165 12.06 16.94 -14.61
C GLU A 165 11.39 16.64 -13.25
N LYS A 166 10.14 16.14 -13.27
CA LYS A 166 9.36 15.78 -12.08
C LYS A 166 8.84 14.35 -12.18
N PRO A 167 9.72 13.35 -12.18
CA PRO A 167 9.32 11.96 -12.27
C PRO A 167 8.50 11.56 -11.03
N LEU A 168 7.59 10.59 -11.21
CA LEU A 168 6.94 9.92 -10.08
C LEU A 168 7.95 9.01 -9.39
N LEU A 169 8.17 9.23 -8.10
CA LEU A 169 9.00 8.35 -7.30
C LEU A 169 8.19 7.14 -6.82
N LEU A 170 8.80 5.97 -6.84
CA LEU A 170 8.16 4.71 -6.47
C LEU A 170 9.00 3.98 -5.43
N GLY A 171 8.36 3.45 -4.39
CA GLY A 171 9.02 2.64 -3.38
C GLY A 171 8.12 1.59 -2.77
N SER A 172 8.71 0.69 -2.00
CA SER A 172 7.99 -0.31 -1.20
C SER A 172 8.75 -0.61 0.09
N CYS A 173 8.09 -0.45 1.24
CA CYS A 173 8.67 -0.80 2.53
C CYS A 173 8.88 -2.30 2.71
N LYS A 174 8.27 -3.11 1.85
CA LYS A 174 8.42 -4.57 1.88
C LYS A 174 9.85 -5.01 1.62
N THR A 175 10.64 -4.21 0.90
CA THR A 175 12.08 -4.49 0.73
C THR A 175 12.86 -4.39 2.05
N ASN A 176 12.35 -3.65 3.05
CA ASN A 176 12.96 -3.48 4.35
C ASN A 176 12.45 -4.49 5.40
N PHE A 177 11.14 -4.78 5.40
CA PHE A 177 10.48 -5.51 6.48
C PHE A 177 9.90 -6.86 6.05
N GLY A 178 9.87 -7.16 4.76
CA GLY A 178 9.13 -8.28 4.23
C GLY A 178 7.63 -7.97 4.08
N HIS A 179 6.88 -8.96 3.64
CA HIS A 179 5.43 -8.86 3.46
C HIS A 179 4.70 -9.23 4.75
N MET A 180 4.23 -8.23 5.47
CA MET A 180 3.47 -8.37 6.72
C MET A 180 1.99 -8.69 6.48
N GLU A 181 1.63 -9.20 5.30
CA GLU A 181 0.26 -9.61 4.93
C GLU A 181 -0.81 -8.65 5.45
N SER A 182 -1.62 -9.05 6.43
CA SER A 182 -2.69 -8.23 7.01
C SER A 182 -2.21 -6.93 7.66
N ALA A 183 -0.93 -6.78 7.98
CA ALA A 183 -0.34 -5.55 8.52
C ALA A 183 0.41 -4.70 7.47
N ALA A 184 0.62 -5.21 6.25
CA ALA A 184 1.47 -4.57 5.25
C ALA A 184 1.02 -3.15 4.87
N GLY A 185 -0.27 -2.95 4.65
CA GLY A 185 -0.78 -1.62 4.31
C GLY A 185 -0.70 -0.61 5.46
N SER A 186 -0.70 -1.07 6.71
CA SER A 186 -0.45 -0.20 7.87
C SER A 186 1.01 0.22 7.95
N ALA A 187 1.94 -0.70 7.69
CA ALA A 187 3.38 -0.40 7.63
C ALA A 187 3.69 0.64 6.53
N SER A 188 3.09 0.46 5.33
CA SER A 188 3.22 1.42 4.22
C SER A 188 2.70 2.81 4.60
N LEU A 189 1.53 2.90 5.22
CA LEU A 189 0.97 4.19 5.65
C LEU A 189 1.83 4.86 6.73
N ILE A 190 2.30 4.10 7.72
CA ILE A 190 3.17 4.61 8.78
C ILE A 190 4.50 5.13 8.19
N LYS A 191 5.10 4.39 7.24
CA LYS A 191 6.29 4.85 6.52
C LYS A 191 6.04 6.19 5.82
N LEU A 192 4.92 6.31 5.07
CA LEU A 192 4.56 7.56 4.39
C LEU A 192 4.39 8.71 5.38
N ALA A 193 3.63 8.51 6.46
CA ALA A 193 3.39 9.53 7.46
C ALA A 193 4.70 10.02 8.11
N LEU A 194 5.59 9.09 8.46
CA LEU A 194 6.91 9.42 9.01
C LEU A 194 7.84 10.09 7.98
N ALA A 195 7.79 9.68 6.72
CA ALA A 195 8.56 10.29 5.65
C ALA A 195 8.14 11.75 5.45
N MET A 196 6.84 12.05 5.50
CA MET A 196 6.31 13.41 5.43
C MET A 196 6.71 14.24 6.66
N ASP A 197 6.58 13.69 7.86
CA ASP A 197 6.98 14.37 9.12
C ASP A 197 8.48 14.70 9.15
N LYS A 198 9.32 13.80 8.62
CA LYS A 198 10.78 13.98 8.59
C LYS A 198 11.28 14.71 7.34
N GLY A 199 10.45 14.91 6.32
CA GLY A 199 10.86 15.48 5.04
C GLY A 199 11.88 14.63 4.26
N VAL A 200 11.86 13.31 4.46
CA VAL A 200 12.83 12.37 3.86
C VAL A 200 12.11 11.13 3.35
N ILE A 201 12.34 10.78 2.10
CA ILE A 201 11.93 9.49 1.54
C ILE A 201 13.10 8.51 1.75
N PRO A 202 12.94 7.45 2.57
CA PRO A 202 13.99 6.47 2.77
C PRO A 202 14.22 5.65 1.50
N PRO A 203 15.47 5.16 1.26
CA PRO A 203 15.77 4.35 0.09
C PRO A 203 15.04 3.02 0.11
N MET A 204 14.71 2.53 -1.08
CA MET A 204 14.29 1.16 -1.30
C MET A 204 15.54 0.26 -1.34
N LEU A 205 15.47 -0.92 -0.70
CA LEU A 205 16.58 -1.89 -0.65
C LEU A 205 16.42 -2.96 -1.74
N HIS A 206 17.53 -3.57 -2.17
CA HIS A 206 17.67 -4.70 -3.10
C HIS A 206 17.31 -4.39 -4.56
#